data_d8f1ce488b4703618db39074f36227dc
#
_entry.id   d8f1ce488b4703618db39074f36227dc
#
_cell.length_a   1.000
_cell.length_b   1.000
_cell.length_c   1.000
_cell.angle_alpha   90.00
_cell.angle_beta   90.00
_cell.angle_gamma   90.00
#
_symmetry.space_group_name_H-M   'P 1'
#
loop_
_entity.id
_entity.type
_entity.pdbx_description
1 polymer ?
#
loop_
_entity_poly.entity_id
_entity_poly.type
_entity_poly.pdbx_seq_one_letter_code
_entity_poly.pdbx_strand_id
1 'polypeptide(L)'
;MWTISEVPIQRENDAESLKEEVAEAWAFVKTQPWLFAGIAMFMIWHIGDSAIEIGIPFIVENKGLGAKEFGIFGAVGAGGAMIGSLLAGIRPIPQKTRGLVFYVLIGGIAWCMLMWAMPIPFLLILVFVLIEGILGGTLGVIWRTTMSDSVDQHLRGRVNSLDAIGSLIFIPFAPLMGGWMIETTNVLTTFALAVSVMVLTTMAGLIVPSFRRFERIETDLFPIKDSRTQSD
;
A
#
# COMPACT_ATOMS: atom_id res chain seq x y z
N MET A 1 -6.25 -35.33 22.11
CA MET A 1 -5.02 -34.64 22.53
C MET A 1 -4.11 -34.64 21.28
N TRP A 2 -4.03 -33.50 20.57
CA TRP A 2 -3.22 -33.38 19.36
C TRP A 2 -1.82 -32.98 19.80
N THR A 3 -0.87 -33.87 19.64
CA THR A 3 0.56 -33.56 19.81
C THR A 3 1.06 -32.87 18.56
N ILE A 4 1.32 -31.55 18.67
CA ILE A 4 2.05 -30.81 17.64
C ILE A 4 3.50 -31.29 17.76
N SER A 5 3.99 -32.01 16.74
CA SER A 5 5.40 -32.37 16.62
C SER A 5 6.18 -31.07 16.35
N GLU A 6 7.01 -30.66 17.29
CA GLU A 6 7.93 -29.54 17.05
C GLU A 6 8.95 -29.95 15.99
N VAL A 7 8.91 -29.28 14.85
CA VAL A 7 9.96 -29.40 13.83
C VAL A 7 11.15 -28.60 14.37
N PRO A 8 12.33 -29.23 14.60
CA PRO A 8 13.50 -28.51 15.07
C PRO A 8 13.92 -27.49 14.01
N ILE A 9 13.82 -26.20 14.35
CA ILE A 9 14.36 -25.13 13.53
C ILE A 9 15.88 -25.17 13.71
N GLN A 10 16.59 -25.64 12.71
CA GLN A 10 18.06 -25.53 12.65
C GLN A 10 18.42 -24.05 12.50
N ARG A 11 18.84 -23.43 13.59
CA ARG A 11 19.46 -22.11 13.61
C ARG A 11 20.96 -22.28 13.39
N GLU A 12 21.38 -22.32 12.13
CA GLU A 12 22.79 -22.20 11.79
C GLU A 12 23.13 -20.73 11.59
N ASN A 13 24.13 -20.22 12.33
CA ASN A 13 24.84 -18.92 12.23
C ASN A 13 24.03 -17.72 11.69
N ASP A 14 23.07 -17.24 12.53
CA ASP A 14 21.95 -16.43 12.07
C ASP A 14 22.27 -15.00 11.56
N ALA A 15 23.41 -14.40 11.90
CA ALA A 15 23.63 -12.99 11.57
C ALA A 15 24.33 -12.77 10.21
N GLU A 16 25.24 -13.64 9.79
CA GLU A 16 25.87 -13.56 8.46
C GLU A 16 24.87 -14.02 7.37
N SER A 17 24.18 -15.11 7.62
CA SER A 17 23.11 -15.62 6.77
C SER A 17 22.01 -14.56 6.55
N LEU A 18 21.58 -13.83 7.60
CA LEU A 18 20.55 -12.81 7.50
C LEU A 18 20.99 -11.62 6.62
N LYS A 19 22.28 -11.21 6.71
CA LYS A 19 22.80 -10.13 5.85
C LYS A 19 22.84 -10.54 4.38
N GLU A 20 23.28 -11.76 4.10
CA GLU A 20 23.32 -12.30 2.74
C GLU A 20 21.91 -12.43 2.17
N GLU A 21 20.97 -12.91 2.96
CA GLU A 21 19.57 -13.04 2.59
C GLU A 21 18.90 -11.69 2.27
N VAL A 22 19.15 -10.67 3.08
CA VAL A 22 18.65 -9.31 2.83
C VAL A 22 19.34 -8.71 1.60
N ALA A 23 20.63 -8.95 1.42
CA ALA A 23 21.37 -8.48 0.25
C ALA A 23 20.87 -9.10 -1.05
N GLU A 24 20.51 -10.39 -1.04
CA GLU A 24 19.92 -11.08 -2.18
C GLU A 24 18.55 -10.49 -2.54
N ALA A 25 17.67 -10.32 -1.55
CA ALA A 25 16.36 -9.70 -1.76
C ALA A 25 16.49 -8.26 -2.28
N TRP A 26 17.43 -7.49 -1.75
CA TRP A 26 17.69 -6.13 -2.22
C TRP A 26 18.26 -6.12 -3.65
N ALA A 27 19.15 -7.07 -4.00
CA ALA A 27 19.62 -7.25 -5.36
C ALA A 27 18.45 -7.54 -6.30
N PHE A 28 17.54 -8.44 -5.93
CA PHE A 28 16.32 -8.71 -6.69
C PHE A 28 15.47 -7.45 -6.89
N VAL A 29 15.16 -6.71 -5.81
CA VAL A 29 14.36 -5.47 -5.90
C VAL A 29 14.99 -4.47 -6.88
N LYS A 30 16.31 -4.30 -6.87
CA LYS A 30 17.02 -3.39 -7.79
C LYS A 30 16.95 -3.85 -9.25
N THR A 31 16.85 -5.15 -9.51
CA THR A 31 16.71 -5.68 -10.87
C THR A 31 15.28 -5.57 -11.40
N GLN A 32 14.30 -5.27 -10.54
CA GLN A 32 12.88 -5.14 -10.89
C GLN A 32 12.41 -3.67 -10.79
N PRO A 33 12.54 -2.85 -11.85
CA PRO A 33 12.22 -1.42 -11.79
C PRO A 33 10.77 -1.13 -11.37
N TRP A 34 9.82 -2.00 -11.72
CA TRP A 34 8.42 -1.85 -11.30
C TRP A 34 8.27 -1.97 -9.77
N LEU A 35 9.01 -2.89 -9.15
CA LEU A 35 8.95 -3.15 -7.73
C LEU A 35 9.66 -2.02 -6.95
N PHE A 36 10.85 -1.64 -7.40
CA PHE A 36 11.59 -0.52 -6.80
C PHE A 36 10.79 0.78 -6.88
N ALA A 37 10.20 1.10 -8.05
CA ALA A 37 9.36 2.27 -8.22
C ALA A 37 8.09 2.21 -7.36
N GLY A 38 7.48 1.03 -7.20
CA GLY A 38 6.31 0.82 -6.36
C GLY A 38 6.62 1.08 -4.88
N ILE A 39 7.71 0.51 -4.36
CA ILE A 39 8.16 0.75 -2.97
C ILE A 39 8.44 2.24 -2.75
N ALA A 40 9.20 2.89 -3.65
CA ALA A 40 9.50 4.31 -3.55
C ALA A 40 8.24 5.19 -3.64
N MET A 41 7.30 4.82 -4.50
CA MET A 41 6.01 5.51 -4.61
C MET A 41 5.20 5.38 -3.32
N PHE A 42 5.06 4.17 -2.77
CA PHE A 42 4.32 3.97 -1.53
C PHE A 42 4.98 4.67 -0.34
N MET A 43 6.31 4.70 -0.27
CA MET A 43 7.04 5.44 0.75
C MET A 43 6.61 6.91 0.81
N ILE A 44 6.57 7.59 -0.33
CA ILE A 44 6.16 9.00 -0.41
C ILE A 44 4.65 9.13 -0.23
N TRP A 45 3.87 8.21 -0.79
CA TRP A 45 2.42 8.18 -0.69
C TRP A 45 1.95 8.10 0.76
N HIS A 46 2.56 7.23 1.58
CA HIS A 46 2.23 7.09 3.01
C HIS A 46 2.58 8.32 3.86
N ILE A 47 3.49 9.19 3.40
CA ILE A 47 3.69 10.50 4.06
C ILE A 47 2.42 11.34 3.97
N GLY A 48 1.84 11.43 2.77
CA GLY A 48 0.57 12.14 2.55
C GLY A 48 -0.59 11.50 3.31
N ASP A 49 -0.71 10.18 3.22
CA ASP A 49 -1.75 9.39 3.88
C ASP A 49 -1.75 9.61 5.41
N SER A 50 -0.60 9.48 6.06
CA SER A 50 -0.47 9.71 7.51
C SER A 50 -0.75 11.16 7.91
N ALA A 51 -0.43 12.15 7.06
CA ALA A 51 -0.80 13.54 7.32
C ALA A 51 -2.32 13.75 7.25
N ILE A 52 -3.01 13.01 6.39
CA ILE A 52 -4.47 13.01 6.29
C ILE A 52 -5.10 12.33 7.51
N GLU A 53 -4.60 11.16 7.90
CA GLU A 53 -5.10 10.40 9.07
C GLU A 53 -5.12 11.25 10.35
N ILE A 54 -4.06 12.02 10.60
CA ILE A 54 -3.98 12.95 11.73
C ILE A 54 -5.04 14.06 11.64
N GLY A 55 -5.49 14.42 10.46
CA GLY A 55 -6.51 15.44 10.24
C GLY A 55 -7.95 14.97 10.51
N ILE A 56 -8.21 13.66 10.56
CA ILE A 56 -9.58 13.13 10.71
C ILE A 56 -10.25 13.59 12.01
N PRO A 57 -9.61 13.54 13.20
CA PRO A 57 -10.21 14.06 14.43
C PRO A 57 -10.61 15.52 14.32
N PHE A 58 -9.79 16.36 13.67
CA PHE A 58 -10.10 17.79 13.47
C PHE A 58 -11.30 18.00 12.54
N ILE A 59 -11.51 17.13 11.54
CA ILE A 59 -12.70 17.17 10.68
C ILE A 59 -13.96 16.88 11.51
N VAL A 60 -13.89 15.86 12.36
CA VAL A 60 -15.00 15.44 13.23
C VAL A 60 -15.33 16.56 14.22
N GLU A 61 -14.33 17.11 14.89
CA GLU A 61 -14.48 18.19 15.86
C GLU A 61 -15.03 19.48 15.21
N ASN A 62 -14.50 19.90 14.08
CA ASN A 62 -14.96 21.09 13.34
C ASN A 62 -16.42 21.00 12.89
N LYS A 63 -16.98 19.81 12.82
CA LYS A 63 -18.40 19.56 12.53
C LYS A 63 -19.26 19.47 13.79
N GLY A 64 -18.70 19.70 14.98
CA GLY A 64 -19.39 19.56 16.26
C GLY A 64 -19.73 18.11 16.63
N LEU A 65 -18.99 17.16 16.08
CA LEU A 65 -19.15 15.72 16.29
C LEU A 65 -18.11 15.22 17.31
N GLY A 66 -18.26 13.99 17.81
CA GLY A 66 -17.44 13.47 18.88
C GLY A 66 -16.77 12.12 18.57
N ALA A 67 -16.26 11.48 19.63
CA ALA A 67 -15.55 10.19 19.54
C ALA A 67 -16.39 9.07 18.90
N LYS A 68 -17.71 9.10 19.06
CA LYS A 68 -18.62 8.13 18.43
C LYS A 68 -18.56 8.21 16.91
N GLU A 69 -18.64 9.43 16.37
CA GLU A 69 -18.60 9.68 14.92
C GLU A 69 -17.23 9.39 14.35
N PHE A 70 -16.16 9.65 15.09
CA PHE A 70 -14.80 9.20 14.75
C PHE A 70 -14.72 7.67 14.67
N GLY A 71 -15.30 6.95 15.63
CA GLY A 71 -15.37 5.49 15.59
C GLY A 71 -16.19 4.96 14.40
N ILE A 72 -17.30 5.62 14.05
CA ILE A 72 -18.12 5.28 12.86
C ILE A 72 -17.29 5.48 11.58
N PHE A 73 -16.55 6.57 11.48
CA PHE A 73 -15.66 6.83 10.34
C PHE A 73 -14.69 5.65 10.11
N GLY A 74 -13.96 5.23 11.16
CA GLY A 74 -13.04 4.10 11.07
C GLY A 74 -13.73 2.77 10.75
N ALA A 75 -14.90 2.50 11.35
CA ALA A 75 -15.66 1.28 11.11
C ALA A 75 -16.17 1.19 9.66
N VAL A 76 -16.64 2.30 9.08
CA VAL A 76 -17.09 2.37 7.69
C VAL A 76 -15.94 2.15 6.72
N GLY A 77 -14.77 2.77 6.96
CA GLY A 77 -13.56 2.56 6.16
C GLY A 77 -13.10 1.10 6.19
N ALA A 78 -13.01 0.50 7.38
CA ALA A 78 -12.64 -0.90 7.55
C ALA A 78 -13.65 -1.84 6.87
N GLY A 79 -14.94 -1.56 6.99
CA GLY A 79 -16.00 -2.30 6.28
C GLY A 79 -15.85 -2.21 4.76
N GLY A 80 -15.54 -1.02 4.25
CA GLY A 80 -15.21 -0.81 2.84
C GLY A 80 -14.01 -1.63 2.39
N ALA A 81 -12.91 -1.60 3.15
CA ALA A 81 -11.69 -2.35 2.84
C ALA A 81 -11.93 -3.87 2.81
N MET A 82 -12.76 -4.37 3.72
CA MET A 82 -13.18 -5.78 3.71
C MET A 82 -13.97 -6.12 2.44
N ILE A 83 -14.94 -5.30 2.06
CA ILE A 83 -15.74 -5.49 0.83
C ILE A 83 -14.82 -5.47 -0.40
N GLY A 84 -13.94 -4.47 -0.53
CA GLY A 84 -13.01 -4.35 -1.64
C GLY A 84 -12.07 -5.53 -1.77
N SER A 85 -11.52 -6.00 -0.65
CA SER A 85 -10.64 -7.17 -0.61
C SER A 85 -11.36 -8.45 -1.03
N LEU A 86 -12.61 -8.66 -0.57
CA LEU A 86 -13.44 -9.80 -0.96
C LEU A 86 -13.75 -9.78 -2.46
N LEU A 87 -14.19 -8.64 -2.99
CA LEU A 87 -14.53 -8.49 -4.41
C LEU A 87 -13.32 -8.77 -5.31
N ALA A 88 -12.14 -8.24 -4.95
CA ALA A 88 -10.90 -8.48 -5.67
C ALA A 88 -10.43 -9.95 -5.59
N GLY A 89 -10.67 -10.62 -4.45
CA GLY A 89 -10.39 -12.04 -4.27
C GLY A 89 -11.30 -12.96 -5.10
N ILE A 90 -12.60 -12.63 -5.19
CA ILE A 90 -13.59 -13.42 -5.96
C ILE A 90 -13.42 -13.20 -7.48
N ARG A 91 -13.03 -11.99 -7.90
CA ARG A 91 -12.83 -11.64 -9.31
C ARG A 91 -11.42 -11.12 -9.54
N PRO A 92 -10.43 -12.02 -9.69
CA PRO A 92 -9.05 -11.63 -9.89
C PRO A 92 -8.89 -10.74 -11.12
N ILE A 93 -8.15 -9.64 -10.97
CA ILE A 93 -7.90 -8.70 -12.06
C ILE A 93 -6.81 -9.28 -12.97
N PRO A 94 -7.06 -9.38 -14.28
CA PRO A 94 -6.09 -9.90 -15.23
C PRO A 94 -4.78 -9.11 -15.20
N GLN A 95 -3.65 -9.78 -15.26
CA GLN A 95 -2.31 -9.16 -15.16
C GLN A 95 -2.13 -7.98 -16.11
N LYS A 96 -2.62 -8.09 -17.35
CA LYS A 96 -2.52 -7.05 -18.39
C LYS A 96 -3.19 -5.72 -18.02
N THR A 97 -4.19 -5.75 -17.14
CA THR A 97 -4.98 -4.57 -16.73
C THR A 97 -4.68 -4.11 -15.32
N ARG A 98 -3.90 -4.87 -14.55
CA ARG A 98 -3.58 -4.56 -13.13
C ARG A 98 -2.99 -3.16 -12.97
N GLY A 99 -2.03 -2.79 -13.81
CA GLY A 99 -1.42 -1.47 -13.75
C GLY A 99 -2.42 -0.34 -13.96
N LEU A 100 -3.26 -0.42 -15.01
CA LEU A 100 -4.29 0.59 -15.25
C LEU A 100 -5.28 0.69 -14.08
N VAL A 101 -5.78 -0.46 -13.61
CA VAL A 101 -6.71 -0.51 -12.46
C VAL A 101 -6.05 0.09 -11.23
N PHE A 102 -4.78 -0.24 -10.95
CA PHE A 102 -4.01 0.29 -9.85
C PHE A 102 -4.00 1.83 -9.83
N TYR A 103 -3.73 2.47 -10.98
CA TYR A 103 -3.73 3.94 -11.08
C TYR A 103 -5.12 4.56 -10.90
N VAL A 104 -6.16 3.92 -11.44
CA VAL A 104 -7.54 4.37 -11.26
C VAL A 104 -7.95 4.30 -9.79
N LEU A 105 -7.57 3.21 -9.11
CA LEU A 105 -7.85 3.04 -7.68
C LEU A 105 -7.15 4.09 -6.83
N ILE A 106 -5.84 4.33 -7.05
CA ILE A 106 -5.09 5.34 -6.29
C ILE A 106 -5.66 6.74 -6.54
N GLY A 107 -5.98 7.09 -7.78
CA GLY A 107 -6.62 8.38 -8.09
C GLY A 107 -7.98 8.53 -7.40
N GLY A 108 -8.78 7.47 -7.36
CA GLY A 108 -10.05 7.43 -6.65
C GLY A 108 -9.89 7.58 -5.14
N ILE A 109 -8.90 6.91 -4.53
CA ILE A 109 -8.55 7.04 -3.11
C ILE A 109 -8.19 8.49 -2.78
N ALA A 110 -7.24 9.07 -3.53
CA ALA A 110 -6.81 10.45 -3.33
C ALA A 110 -7.98 11.45 -3.45
N TRP A 111 -8.88 11.23 -4.41
CA TRP A 111 -10.09 12.04 -4.56
C TRP A 111 -11.04 11.91 -3.36
N CYS A 112 -11.31 10.69 -2.89
CA CYS A 112 -12.16 10.46 -1.72
C CYS A 112 -11.60 11.13 -0.47
N MET A 113 -10.29 11.02 -0.23
CA MET A 113 -9.61 11.65 0.90
C MET A 113 -9.73 13.18 0.87
N LEU A 114 -9.63 13.80 -0.30
CA LEU A 114 -9.83 15.25 -0.43
C LEU A 114 -11.27 15.64 -0.04
N MET A 115 -12.26 14.82 -0.39
CA MET A 115 -13.66 15.08 -0.05
C MET A 115 -13.94 15.07 1.46
N TRP A 116 -13.11 14.39 2.26
CA TRP A 116 -13.28 14.38 3.72
C TRP A 116 -13.10 15.77 4.34
N ALA A 117 -12.20 16.60 3.81
CA ALA A 117 -11.96 17.95 4.28
C ALA A 117 -12.98 18.99 3.76
N MET A 118 -13.85 18.62 2.82
CA MET A 118 -14.83 19.52 2.25
C MET A 118 -15.96 19.86 3.23
N PRO A 119 -16.58 21.06 3.12
CA PRO A 119 -17.70 21.48 3.97
C PRO A 119 -19.02 20.78 3.56
N ILE A 120 -19.01 19.46 3.49
CA ILE A 120 -20.16 18.62 3.15
C ILE A 120 -20.72 17.92 4.41
N PRO A 121 -21.97 17.46 4.38
CA PRO A 121 -22.56 16.72 5.49
C PRO A 121 -21.75 15.47 5.86
N PHE A 122 -21.66 15.14 7.15
CA PHE A 122 -20.90 14.01 7.64
C PHE A 122 -21.33 12.66 7.00
N LEU A 123 -22.64 12.48 6.78
CA LEU A 123 -23.15 11.30 6.10
C LEU A 123 -22.56 11.13 4.68
N LEU A 124 -22.35 12.23 3.95
CA LEU A 124 -21.74 12.19 2.62
C LEU A 124 -20.23 11.90 2.73
N ILE A 125 -19.56 12.39 3.78
CA ILE A 125 -18.17 12.00 4.07
C ILE A 125 -18.09 10.49 4.27
N LEU A 126 -19.00 9.88 5.04
CA LEU A 126 -19.02 8.41 5.25
C LEU A 126 -19.18 7.62 3.94
N VAL A 127 -19.89 8.16 2.96
CA VAL A 127 -19.96 7.55 1.61
C VAL A 127 -18.60 7.55 0.95
N PHE A 128 -17.86 8.66 1.00
CA PHE A 128 -16.50 8.72 0.45
C PHE A 128 -15.51 7.83 1.23
N VAL A 129 -15.66 7.73 2.56
CA VAL A 129 -14.87 6.81 3.40
C VAL A 129 -15.13 5.35 3.01
N LEU A 130 -16.39 4.98 2.78
CA LEU A 130 -16.74 3.63 2.32
C LEU A 130 -16.12 3.33 0.96
N ILE A 131 -16.24 4.26 0.01
CA ILE A 131 -15.68 4.12 -1.33
C ILE A 131 -14.16 4.00 -1.27
N GLU A 132 -13.51 4.89 -0.52
CA GLU A 132 -12.05 4.85 -0.29
C GLU A 132 -11.63 3.49 0.26
N GLY A 133 -12.30 3.00 1.31
CA GLY A 133 -12.04 1.67 1.88
C GLY A 133 -12.14 0.57 0.83
N ILE A 134 -13.19 0.56 -0.01
CA ILE A 134 -13.36 -0.42 -1.09
C ILE A 134 -12.18 -0.36 -2.08
N LEU A 135 -11.80 0.84 -2.50
CA LEU A 135 -10.68 1.05 -3.42
C LEU A 135 -9.35 0.61 -2.79
N GLY A 136 -9.11 0.97 -1.53
CA GLY A 136 -7.91 0.62 -0.77
C GLY A 136 -7.77 -0.89 -0.53
N GLY A 137 -8.85 -1.56 -0.12
CA GLY A 137 -8.88 -3.01 0.02
C GLY A 137 -8.60 -3.73 -1.29
N THR A 138 -9.21 -3.27 -2.40
CA THR A 138 -8.95 -3.79 -3.74
C THR A 138 -7.49 -3.58 -4.15
N LEU A 139 -6.95 -2.39 -3.92
CA LEU A 139 -5.55 -2.03 -4.22
C LEU A 139 -4.58 -2.95 -3.48
N GLY A 140 -4.81 -3.18 -2.19
CA GLY A 140 -4.00 -4.07 -1.37
C GLY A 140 -3.95 -5.51 -1.90
N VAL A 141 -5.07 -6.04 -2.39
CA VAL A 141 -5.11 -7.37 -3.03
C VAL A 141 -4.31 -7.38 -4.33
N ILE A 142 -4.47 -6.36 -5.19
CA ILE A 142 -3.71 -6.25 -6.45
C ILE A 142 -2.21 -6.25 -6.17
N TRP A 143 -1.75 -5.42 -5.21
CA TRP A 143 -0.34 -5.31 -4.86
C TRP A 143 0.23 -6.64 -4.38
N ARG A 144 -0.41 -7.26 -3.38
CA ARG A 144 0.02 -8.55 -2.82
C ARG A 144 0.01 -9.68 -3.84
N THR A 145 -1.00 -9.73 -4.72
CA THR A 145 -1.08 -10.74 -5.78
C THR A 145 0.03 -10.52 -6.80
N THR A 146 0.30 -9.27 -7.20
CA THR A 146 1.38 -8.96 -8.14
C THR A 146 2.75 -9.34 -7.56
N MET A 147 2.98 -9.03 -6.27
CA MET A 147 4.19 -9.47 -5.56
C MET A 147 4.31 -11.00 -5.55
N SER A 148 3.21 -11.69 -5.22
CA SER A 148 3.17 -13.15 -5.17
C SER A 148 3.41 -13.82 -6.51
N ASP A 149 2.92 -13.23 -7.60
CA ASP A 149 3.06 -13.75 -8.96
C ASP A 149 4.46 -13.49 -9.56
N SER A 150 5.12 -12.40 -9.10
CA SER A 150 6.36 -11.90 -9.73
C SER A 150 7.63 -12.25 -8.95
N VAL A 151 7.52 -12.61 -7.67
CA VAL A 151 8.66 -12.89 -6.79
C VAL A 151 8.76 -14.40 -6.53
N ASP A 152 9.95 -14.96 -6.71
CA ASP A 152 10.20 -16.37 -6.45
C ASP A 152 9.89 -16.74 -4.99
N GLN A 153 9.35 -17.94 -4.77
CA GLN A 153 8.83 -18.36 -3.47
C GLN A 153 9.86 -18.22 -2.33
N HIS A 154 11.14 -18.54 -2.60
CA HIS A 154 12.21 -18.47 -1.59
C HIS A 154 12.59 -17.03 -1.20
N LEU A 155 12.38 -16.03 -2.09
CA LEU A 155 12.66 -14.62 -1.84
C LEU A 155 11.44 -13.84 -1.31
N ARG A 156 10.23 -14.40 -1.46
CA ARG A 156 8.97 -13.68 -1.24
C ARG A 156 8.86 -13.07 0.15
N GLY A 157 9.23 -13.81 1.20
CA GLY A 157 9.19 -13.29 2.57
C GLY A 157 10.11 -12.09 2.78
N ARG A 158 11.34 -12.17 2.26
CA ARG A 158 12.37 -11.12 2.40
C ARG A 158 12.03 -9.89 1.57
N VAL A 159 11.53 -10.08 0.35
CA VAL A 159 11.08 -8.97 -0.51
C VAL A 159 9.86 -8.28 0.10
N ASN A 160 8.91 -9.02 0.67
CA ASN A 160 7.78 -8.43 1.39
C ASN A 160 8.23 -7.63 2.63
N SER A 161 9.27 -8.08 3.33
CA SER A 161 9.84 -7.32 4.45
C SER A 161 10.49 -6.03 3.98
N LEU A 162 11.22 -6.06 2.86
CA LEU A 162 11.80 -4.86 2.25
C LEU A 162 10.72 -3.90 1.74
N ASP A 163 9.66 -4.40 1.13
CA ASP A 163 8.49 -3.62 0.73
C ASP A 163 7.85 -2.93 1.94
N ALA A 164 7.59 -3.68 3.01
CA ALA A 164 7.00 -3.13 4.24
C ALA A 164 7.90 -2.05 4.87
N ILE A 165 9.20 -2.32 5.03
CA ILE A 165 10.15 -1.34 5.59
C ILE A 165 10.25 -0.12 4.68
N GLY A 166 10.47 -0.32 3.38
CA GLY A 166 10.65 0.74 2.41
C GLY A 166 9.42 1.62 2.27
N SER A 167 8.23 1.02 2.22
CA SER A 167 6.97 1.75 2.07
C SER A 167 6.55 2.49 3.34
N LEU A 168 6.87 1.98 4.54
CA LEU A 168 6.34 2.47 5.82
C LEU A 168 7.36 3.24 6.66
N ILE A 169 8.60 3.40 6.19
CA ILE A 169 9.71 3.98 6.98
C ILE A 169 9.41 5.41 7.49
N PHE A 170 8.62 6.19 6.77
CA PHE A 170 8.27 7.56 7.15
C PHE A 170 6.99 7.67 8.00
N ILE A 171 6.22 6.59 8.17
CA ILE A 171 4.98 6.63 8.97
C ILE A 171 5.20 7.18 10.38
N PRO A 172 6.29 6.88 11.13
CA PRO A 172 6.48 7.44 12.47
C PRO A 172 6.68 8.97 12.49
N PHE A 173 7.12 9.56 11.38
CA PHE A 173 7.43 11.00 11.27
C PHE A 173 6.31 11.80 10.62
N ALA A 174 5.53 11.19 9.75
CA ALA A 174 4.50 11.86 8.97
C ALA A 174 3.38 12.50 9.83
N PRO A 175 2.93 11.91 10.96
CA PRO A 175 1.97 12.55 11.85
C PRO A 175 2.48 13.86 12.47
N LEU A 176 3.79 13.96 12.76
CA LEU A 176 4.39 15.20 13.26
C LEU A 176 4.32 16.31 12.22
N MET A 177 4.63 15.98 10.96
CA MET A 177 4.51 16.92 9.84
C MET A 177 3.06 17.32 9.60
N GLY A 178 2.13 16.36 9.61
CA GLY A 178 0.70 16.61 9.43
C GLY A 178 0.13 17.52 10.53
N GLY A 179 0.44 17.25 11.79
CA GLY A 179 0.03 18.07 12.93
C GLY A 179 0.56 19.50 12.82
N TRP A 180 1.86 19.67 12.54
CA TRP A 180 2.47 20.98 12.34
C TRP A 180 1.83 21.74 11.17
N MET A 181 1.52 21.07 10.06
CA MET A 181 0.86 21.69 8.91
C MET A 181 -0.56 22.14 9.26
N ILE A 182 -1.34 21.36 10.01
CA ILE A 182 -2.69 21.72 10.43
C ILE A 182 -2.67 22.95 11.34
N GLU A 183 -1.73 23.01 12.29
CA GLU A 183 -1.57 24.16 13.20
C GLU A 183 -1.16 25.45 12.49
N THR A 184 -0.27 25.35 11.50
CA THR A 184 0.27 26.52 10.78
C THR A 184 -0.59 26.98 9.61
N THR A 185 -1.48 26.10 9.10
CA THR A 185 -2.37 26.42 7.97
C THR A 185 -3.84 26.14 8.33
N ASN A 186 -4.36 25.04 7.89
CA ASN A 186 -5.67 24.48 8.24
C ASN A 186 -5.80 23.06 7.66
N VAL A 187 -6.82 22.33 8.10
CA VAL A 187 -7.10 20.95 7.67
C VAL A 187 -7.23 20.84 6.15
N LEU A 188 -8.00 21.71 5.51
CA LEU A 188 -8.24 21.66 4.06
C LEU A 188 -6.95 21.84 3.26
N THR A 189 -6.11 22.81 3.64
CA THR A 189 -4.82 23.06 2.99
C THR A 189 -3.89 21.88 3.16
N THR A 190 -3.82 21.30 4.37
CA THR A 190 -3.01 20.11 4.66
C THR A 190 -3.45 18.93 3.79
N PHE A 191 -4.75 18.67 3.69
CA PHE A 191 -5.29 17.61 2.84
C PHE A 191 -5.01 17.85 1.35
N ALA A 192 -5.20 19.09 0.88
CA ALA A 192 -4.92 19.43 -0.52
C ALA A 192 -3.44 19.22 -0.87
N LEU A 193 -2.52 19.59 0.02
CA LEU A 193 -1.08 19.37 -0.17
C LEU A 193 -0.73 17.89 -0.11
N ALA A 194 -1.24 17.14 0.87
CA ALA A 194 -1.03 15.71 1.01
C ALA A 194 -1.53 14.95 -0.22
N VAL A 195 -2.77 15.21 -0.66
CA VAL A 195 -3.35 14.63 -1.88
C VAL A 195 -2.52 15.02 -3.12
N SER A 196 -2.03 16.24 -3.21
CA SER A 196 -1.17 16.68 -4.32
C SER A 196 0.12 15.87 -4.37
N VAL A 197 0.78 15.64 -3.23
CA VAL A 197 1.98 14.79 -3.13
C VAL A 197 1.64 13.36 -3.57
N MET A 198 0.54 12.78 -3.10
CA MET A 198 0.10 11.44 -3.46
C MET A 198 -0.16 11.32 -4.97
N VAL A 199 -0.87 12.27 -5.57
CA VAL A 199 -1.16 12.29 -7.01
C VAL A 199 0.11 12.48 -7.82
N LEU A 200 0.97 13.44 -7.49
CA LEU A 200 2.22 13.68 -8.20
C LEU A 200 3.15 12.47 -8.15
N THR A 201 3.26 11.82 -7.00
CA THR A 201 4.06 10.61 -6.83
C THR A 201 3.52 9.47 -7.69
N THR A 202 2.19 9.32 -7.72
CA THR A 202 1.52 8.32 -8.57
C THR A 202 1.75 8.62 -10.05
N MET A 203 1.66 9.88 -10.47
CA MET A 203 1.97 10.30 -11.84
C MET A 203 3.44 10.03 -12.21
N ALA A 204 4.37 10.26 -11.28
CA ALA A 204 5.78 9.92 -11.47
C ALA A 204 5.98 8.40 -11.70
N GLY A 205 5.22 7.55 -11.01
CA GLY A 205 5.23 6.10 -11.24
C GLY A 205 4.84 5.71 -12.69
N LEU A 206 4.01 6.52 -13.36
CA LEU A 206 3.65 6.29 -14.77
C LEU A 206 4.83 6.46 -15.74
N ILE A 207 5.91 7.12 -15.34
CA ILE A 207 7.13 7.29 -16.15
C ILE A 207 7.86 5.95 -16.29
N VAL A 208 7.70 5.03 -15.33
CA VAL A 208 8.32 3.70 -15.35
C VAL A 208 7.45 2.72 -16.14
N PRO A 209 7.82 2.33 -17.39
CA PRO A 209 6.96 1.48 -18.23
C PRO A 209 6.63 0.12 -17.64
N SER A 210 7.59 -0.52 -16.96
CA SER A 210 7.41 -1.81 -16.29
C SER A 210 6.43 -1.70 -15.11
N PHE A 211 6.36 -0.56 -14.42
CA PHE A 211 5.41 -0.32 -13.34
C PHE A 211 3.98 -0.16 -13.86
N ARG A 212 3.79 0.46 -15.04
CA ARG A 212 2.45 0.54 -15.66
C ARG A 212 1.84 -0.82 -15.98
N ARG A 213 2.68 -1.83 -16.24
CA ARG A 213 2.24 -3.18 -16.62
C ARG A 213 2.46 -4.21 -15.54
N PHE A 214 3.21 -3.88 -14.49
CA PHE A 214 3.70 -4.82 -13.47
C PHE A 214 4.43 -6.01 -14.10
N GLU A 215 5.28 -5.74 -15.09
CA GLU A 215 6.05 -6.77 -15.79
C GLU A 215 7.33 -7.10 -15.03
N ARG A 216 7.50 -8.38 -14.70
CA ARG A 216 8.78 -8.90 -14.21
C ARG A 216 9.80 -8.83 -15.33
N ILE A 217 10.98 -8.30 -15.04
CA ILE A 217 12.13 -8.32 -15.96
C ILE A 217 12.97 -9.55 -15.63
N GLU A 218 13.20 -10.40 -16.63
CA GLU A 218 14.11 -11.53 -16.53
C GLU A 218 15.55 -11.03 -16.56
N THR A 219 16.38 -11.53 -15.65
CA THR A 219 17.81 -11.23 -15.58
C THR A 219 18.62 -12.51 -15.39
N ASP A 220 19.89 -12.49 -15.79
CA ASP A 220 20.79 -13.64 -15.62
C ASP A 220 20.92 -14.11 -14.16
N LEU A 221 20.75 -13.17 -13.21
CA LEU A 221 20.78 -13.47 -11.77
C LEU A 221 19.49 -14.11 -11.25
N PHE A 222 18.34 -13.80 -11.89
CA PHE A 222 17.02 -14.25 -11.47
C PHE A 222 16.21 -14.70 -12.69
N PRO A 223 16.54 -15.85 -13.31
CA PRO A 223 15.82 -16.38 -14.46
C PRO A 223 14.40 -16.81 -14.06
N ILE A 224 13.46 -16.70 -14.99
CA ILE A 224 12.10 -17.22 -14.78
C ILE A 224 12.16 -18.74 -14.91
N LYS A 225 12.01 -19.47 -13.81
CA LYS A 225 11.87 -20.92 -13.85
C LYS A 225 10.56 -21.29 -14.53
N ASP A 226 10.65 -21.86 -15.72
CA ASP A 226 9.49 -22.39 -16.42
C ASP A 226 8.95 -23.60 -15.64
N SER A 227 7.73 -23.46 -15.08
CA SER A 227 7.09 -24.54 -14.31
C SER A 227 6.72 -25.75 -15.15
N ARG A 228 6.97 -25.72 -16.47
CA ARG A 228 6.65 -26.80 -17.42
C ARG A 228 7.74 -27.88 -17.51
N THR A 229 8.93 -27.66 -16.93
CA THR A 229 10.05 -28.62 -17.01
C THR A 229 10.17 -29.55 -15.80
N GLN A 230 9.20 -29.55 -14.88
CA GLN A 230 9.23 -30.46 -13.70
C GLN A 230 8.22 -31.60 -13.77
N SER A 231 7.69 -31.93 -14.95
CA SER A 231 6.76 -33.07 -15.15
C SER A 231 7.33 -34.16 -16.08
N ASP A 232 8.60 -34.49 -15.95
CA ASP A 232 9.18 -35.70 -16.52
C ASP A 232 9.78 -36.58 -15.42
#